data_b2629595ee60bccbe7d1361edfb0d810
#
_entry.id   b2629595ee60bccbe7d1361edfb0d810
#
_cell.length_a   1.000
_cell.length_b   1.000
_cell.length_c   1.000
_cell.angle_alpha   90.00
_cell.angle_beta   90.00
_cell.angle_gamma   90.00
#
_symmetry.space_group_name_H-M   'P 1'
#
loop_
_entity.id
_entity.type
_entity.pdbx_description
1 polymer ?
#
loop_
_entity_poly.entity_id
_entity_poly.type
_entity_poly.pdbx_seq_one_letter_code
_entity_poly.pdbx_strand_id
1 'polypeptide(L)'
;MLRTSLALFLVTSAGVASAAPISADSAARLLIPHRAVYDLKLKDASERSGIEGMFGRMVYEFNGSACTGFTTNFRLVTKISTGEETRVSDQQTKTFEDLSAKQFHFETKSFTDEQLDKSVTGDASEGESGVKVELQGANGREVDLPASAFPTSHMLDIIQQAKDNKRIFETRVFDGSENGDQALLTSTVIGKAETPEKGDTEAGAAGEFAKTPYWPVTIAYFNDGAAGDPMPVYNMSFKLYENGITRDLTMDYGDFSLEGSLVKLELLKTQQDPCPAVPH
;
A
#
# COMPACT_ATOMS: atom_id res chain seq x y z
N MET A 1 76.28 -23.41 -0.99
CA MET A 1 75.06 -24.22 -1.39
C MET A 1 73.87 -23.64 -0.65
N LEU A 2 73.15 -22.75 -1.30
CA LEU A 2 71.98 -22.05 -0.72
C LEU A 2 70.70 -22.63 -1.32
N ARG A 3 69.91 -23.31 -0.53
CA ARG A 3 68.62 -23.84 -0.95
C ARG A 3 67.51 -22.81 -0.65
N THR A 4 67.00 -22.15 -1.68
CA THR A 4 65.84 -21.27 -1.59
C THR A 4 64.56 -22.10 -1.74
N SER A 5 63.76 -22.19 -0.67
CA SER A 5 62.43 -22.80 -0.66
C SER A 5 61.41 -21.76 -1.11
N LEU A 6 60.74 -21.99 -2.24
CA LEU A 6 59.65 -21.17 -2.75
C LEU A 6 58.33 -21.65 -2.14
N ALA A 7 57.74 -20.82 -1.24
CA ALA A 7 56.40 -21.10 -0.69
C ALA A 7 55.33 -20.56 -1.64
N LEU A 8 54.53 -21.46 -2.15
CA LEU A 8 53.36 -21.14 -3.04
C LEU A 8 52.16 -20.80 -2.15
N PHE A 9 51.77 -19.55 -2.09
CA PHE A 9 50.49 -19.10 -1.45
C PHE A 9 49.34 -19.35 -2.38
N LEU A 10 48.48 -20.33 -2.06
CA LEU A 10 47.13 -20.47 -2.67
C LEU A 10 46.20 -19.40 -2.08
N VAL A 11 45.85 -18.41 -2.88
CA VAL A 11 44.78 -17.47 -2.56
C VAL A 11 43.48 -18.10 -2.98
N THR A 12 42.70 -18.61 -2.02
CA THR A 12 41.30 -19.03 -2.26
C THR A 12 40.42 -17.79 -2.29
N SER A 13 39.98 -17.38 -3.46
CA SER A 13 38.96 -16.36 -3.62
C SER A 13 37.60 -16.93 -3.21
N ALA A 14 37.13 -16.55 -2.02
CA ALA A 14 35.74 -16.78 -1.64
C ALA A 14 34.84 -15.93 -2.53
N GLY A 15 34.15 -16.56 -3.48
CA GLY A 15 33.15 -15.92 -4.28
C GLY A 15 31.98 -15.48 -3.40
N VAL A 16 31.76 -14.18 -3.28
CA VAL A 16 30.55 -13.62 -2.68
C VAL A 16 29.42 -13.94 -3.66
N ALA A 17 28.56 -14.89 -3.33
CA ALA A 17 27.33 -15.11 -4.08
C ALA A 17 26.46 -13.88 -3.94
N SER A 18 26.42 -13.04 -4.96
CA SER A 18 25.45 -11.94 -5.06
C SER A 18 24.08 -12.58 -5.29
N ALA A 19 23.17 -12.46 -4.35
CA ALA A 19 21.79 -12.85 -4.55
C ALA A 19 21.25 -12.04 -5.72
N ALA A 20 20.72 -12.72 -6.77
CA ALA A 20 20.07 -12.04 -7.87
C ALA A 20 18.85 -11.26 -7.36
N PRO A 21 18.60 -10.05 -7.86
CA PRO A 21 17.38 -9.30 -7.49
C PRO A 21 16.16 -10.13 -7.87
N ILE A 22 15.20 -10.25 -6.93
CA ILE A 22 13.92 -10.92 -7.19
C ILE A 22 13.20 -10.09 -8.24
N SER A 23 12.76 -10.71 -9.35
CA SER A 23 11.96 -10.00 -10.35
C SER A 23 10.61 -9.56 -9.75
N ALA A 24 10.02 -8.48 -10.27
CA ALA A 24 8.71 -7.99 -9.83
C ALA A 24 7.65 -9.11 -9.91
N ASP A 25 7.69 -9.97 -10.92
CA ASP A 25 6.84 -11.15 -11.04
C ASP A 25 6.98 -12.13 -9.88
N SER A 26 8.21 -12.36 -9.40
CA SER A 26 8.47 -13.27 -8.28
C SER A 26 7.94 -12.70 -6.98
N ALA A 27 8.06 -11.38 -6.77
CA ALA A 27 7.51 -10.70 -5.59
C ALA A 27 5.98 -10.69 -5.62
N ALA A 28 5.37 -10.41 -6.78
CA ALA A 28 3.92 -10.41 -6.95
C ALA A 28 3.26 -11.77 -6.65
N ARG A 29 4.00 -12.89 -6.86
CA ARG A 29 3.52 -14.24 -6.51
C ARG A 29 3.47 -14.51 -5.00
N LEU A 30 4.11 -13.67 -4.19
CA LEU A 30 4.07 -13.76 -2.73
C LEU A 30 2.83 -13.10 -2.14
N LEU A 31 2.18 -12.19 -2.88
CA LEU A 31 0.97 -11.52 -2.42
C LEU A 31 -0.17 -12.53 -2.26
N ILE A 32 -0.80 -12.52 -1.09
CA ILE A 32 -1.84 -13.49 -0.76
C ILE A 32 -3.23 -12.84 -0.84
N PRO A 33 -4.16 -13.43 -1.61
CA PRO A 33 -5.55 -13.01 -1.61
C PRO A 33 -6.16 -13.10 -0.20
N HIS A 34 -6.70 -11.99 0.28
CA HIS A 34 -7.24 -11.93 1.63
C HIS A 34 -8.33 -10.87 1.77
N ARG A 35 -9.13 -11.02 2.82
CA ARG A 35 -10.03 -9.99 3.33
C ARG A 35 -9.61 -9.64 4.75
N ALA A 36 -9.27 -8.37 4.96
CA ALA A 36 -8.94 -7.82 6.27
C ALA A 36 -10.03 -6.87 6.74
N VAL A 37 -10.42 -6.97 7.99
CA VAL A 37 -11.39 -6.09 8.64
C VAL A 37 -10.70 -5.37 9.78
N TYR A 38 -10.81 -4.03 9.78
CA TYR A 38 -10.23 -3.19 10.81
C TYR A 38 -11.34 -2.40 11.50
N ASP A 39 -11.32 -2.38 12.83
CA ASP A 39 -12.10 -1.43 13.61
C ASP A 39 -11.29 -0.15 13.78
N LEU A 40 -11.94 0.98 13.52
CA LEU A 40 -11.33 2.30 13.53
C LEU A 40 -11.83 3.11 14.71
N LYS A 41 -10.94 3.88 15.32
CA LYS A 41 -11.28 4.85 16.34
C LYS A 41 -10.42 6.10 16.25
N LEU A 42 -10.96 7.21 16.72
CA LEU A 42 -10.21 8.46 16.86
C LEU A 42 -9.03 8.22 17.80
N LYS A 43 -7.82 8.56 17.31
CA LYS A 43 -6.60 8.51 18.10
C LYS A 43 -6.30 9.87 18.72
N ASP A 44 -6.41 10.91 17.90
CA ASP A 44 -6.20 12.30 18.31
C ASP A 44 -6.99 13.25 17.39
N ALA A 45 -7.36 14.43 17.92
CA ALA A 45 -8.02 15.47 17.16
C ALA A 45 -7.63 16.85 17.71
N SER A 46 -7.28 17.77 16.82
CA SER A 46 -7.04 19.16 17.19
C SER A 46 -8.36 19.86 17.52
N GLU A 47 -8.32 20.89 18.38
CA GLU A 47 -9.50 21.72 18.67
C GLU A 47 -10.10 22.34 17.39
N ARG A 48 -9.28 22.61 16.38
CA ARG A 48 -9.73 23.20 15.10
C ARG A 48 -10.59 22.26 14.27
N SER A 49 -10.40 20.94 14.41
CA SER A 49 -11.19 19.95 13.68
C SER A 49 -12.65 19.92 14.12
N GLY A 50 -12.93 20.32 15.35
CA GLY A 50 -14.25 20.20 15.97
C GLY A 50 -14.72 18.76 16.20
N ILE A 51 -13.85 17.76 15.94
CA ILE A 51 -14.18 16.34 16.08
C ILE A 51 -14.05 15.95 17.56
N GLU A 52 -15.17 15.51 18.14
CA GLU A 52 -15.23 15.02 19.52
C GLU A 52 -15.12 13.49 19.60
N GLY A 53 -15.50 12.82 18.53
CA GLY A 53 -15.41 11.38 18.44
C GLY A 53 -15.51 10.87 17.01
N MET A 54 -14.77 9.82 16.72
CA MET A 54 -14.82 9.14 15.43
C MET A 54 -14.56 7.65 15.64
N PHE A 55 -15.43 6.83 15.07
CA PHE A 55 -15.24 5.39 15.02
C PHE A 55 -15.82 4.83 13.72
N GLY A 56 -15.35 3.67 13.34
CA GLY A 56 -15.79 3.08 12.08
C GLY A 56 -15.25 1.69 11.86
N ARG A 57 -15.44 1.24 10.63
CA ARG A 57 -14.92 -0.04 10.15
C ARG A 57 -14.41 0.09 8.74
N MET A 58 -13.26 -0.48 8.50
CA MET A 58 -12.67 -0.63 7.19
C MET A 58 -12.66 -2.11 6.79
N VAL A 59 -13.07 -2.40 5.57
CA VAL A 59 -12.93 -3.70 4.94
C VAL A 59 -12.04 -3.53 3.72
N TYR A 60 -10.97 -4.29 3.69
CA TYR A 60 -10.04 -4.37 2.57
C TYR A 60 -10.04 -5.80 2.04
N GLU A 61 -10.41 -5.97 0.78
CA GLU A 61 -10.37 -7.26 0.11
C GLU A 61 -9.43 -7.16 -1.08
N PHE A 62 -8.41 -7.99 -1.08
CA PHE A 62 -7.40 -8.09 -2.13
C PHE A 62 -7.47 -9.49 -2.75
N ASN A 63 -7.58 -9.56 -4.08
CA ASN A 63 -7.76 -10.81 -4.79
C ASN A 63 -7.06 -10.76 -6.15
N GLY A 64 -6.77 -11.94 -6.72
CA GLY A 64 -6.12 -12.07 -8.01
C GLY A 64 -4.75 -12.71 -7.92
N SER A 65 -3.96 -12.55 -8.97
CA SER A 65 -2.60 -13.09 -9.07
C SER A 65 -1.71 -12.26 -9.99
N ALA A 66 -0.41 -12.50 -9.95
CA ALA A 66 0.56 -11.85 -10.84
C ALA A 66 0.23 -12.01 -12.33
N CYS A 67 -0.50 -13.07 -12.72
CA CYS A 67 -0.82 -13.37 -14.12
C CYS A 67 -2.21 -12.91 -14.56
N THR A 68 -3.12 -12.70 -13.61
CA THR A 68 -4.51 -12.29 -13.92
C THR A 68 -4.80 -10.85 -13.54
N GLY A 69 -3.82 -10.18 -12.94
CA GLY A 69 -4.00 -8.89 -12.30
C GLY A 69 -4.62 -9.00 -10.91
N PHE A 70 -4.64 -7.90 -10.20
CA PHE A 70 -5.12 -7.80 -8.82
C PHE A 70 -6.33 -6.88 -8.73
N THR A 71 -7.33 -7.33 -8.01
CA THR A 71 -8.53 -6.53 -7.68
C THR A 71 -8.48 -6.16 -6.20
N THR A 72 -8.72 -4.89 -5.90
CA THR A 72 -8.95 -4.41 -4.54
C THR A 72 -10.38 -3.91 -4.40
N ASN A 73 -11.09 -4.37 -3.37
CA ASN A 73 -12.35 -3.78 -2.92
C ASN A 73 -12.12 -3.20 -1.52
N PHE A 74 -12.29 -1.91 -1.41
CA PHE A 74 -12.10 -1.15 -0.18
C PHE A 74 -13.40 -0.48 0.20
N ARG A 75 -13.79 -0.58 1.47
CA ARG A 75 -14.89 0.18 2.04
C ARG A 75 -14.53 0.68 3.42
N LEU A 76 -14.70 1.97 3.63
CA LEU A 76 -14.48 2.65 4.89
C LEU A 76 -15.75 3.35 5.31
N VAL A 77 -16.36 2.89 6.40
CA VAL A 77 -17.53 3.55 7.00
C VAL A 77 -17.11 4.14 8.34
N THR A 78 -17.31 5.44 8.51
CA THR A 78 -16.99 6.15 9.75
C THR A 78 -18.19 6.96 10.24
N LYS A 79 -18.39 6.95 11.54
CA LYS A 79 -19.31 7.84 12.23
C LYS A 79 -18.50 8.92 12.93
N ILE A 80 -18.75 10.17 12.56
CA ILE A 80 -18.02 11.34 13.00
C ILE A 80 -18.98 12.16 13.85
N SER A 81 -18.58 12.47 15.09
CA SER A 81 -19.34 13.31 16.01
C SER A 81 -18.59 14.62 16.25
N THR A 82 -19.30 15.71 16.07
CA THR A 82 -18.88 17.07 16.48
C THR A 82 -19.82 17.53 17.59
N GLY A 83 -19.55 18.68 18.23
CA GLY A 83 -20.42 19.19 19.30
C GLY A 83 -21.88 19.45 18.88
N GLU A 84 -22.15 19.59 17.59
CA GLU A 84 -23.46 19.97 17.05
C GLU A 84 -24.16 18.83 16.33
N GLU A 85 -23.44 17.95 15.65
CA GLU A 85 -24.01 16.92 14.79
C GLU A 85 -23.20 15.63 14.78
N THR A 86 -23.85 14.60 14.26
CA THR A 86 -23.20 13.33 13.97
C THR A 86 -23.48 12.97 12.51
N ARG A 87 -22.43 12.64 11.75
CA ARG A 87 -22.52 12.23 10.35
C ARG A 87 -21.91 10.88 10.11
N VAL A 88 -22.41 10.19 9.09
CA VAL A 88 -21.84 8.93 8.62
C VAL A 88 -21.21 9.16 7.25
N SER A 89 -19.92 8.89 7.13
CA SER A 89 -19.21 8.84 5.84
C SER A 89 -19.01 7.40 5.42
N ASP A 90 -19.28 7.09 4.14
CA ASP A 90 -19.07 5.78 3.53
C ASP A 90 -18.26 5.98 2.24
N GLN A 91 -17.01 5.51 2.24
CA GLN A 91 -16.12 5.53 1.09
C GLN A 91 -15.99 4.12 0.52
N GLN A 92 -16.19 3.98 -0.78
CA GLN A 92 -16.13 2.73 -1.49
C GLN A 92 -15.19 2.89 -2.68
N THR A 93 -14.17 2.04 -2.78
CA THR A 93 -13.25 2.03 -3.90
C THR A 93 -13.08 0.60 -4.40
N LYS A 94 -13.17 0.44 -5.71
CA LYS A 94 -12.86 -0.80 -6.41
C LYS A 94 -11.81 -0.52 -7.45
N THR A 95 -10.73 -1.31 -7.44
CA THR A 95 -9.66 -1.17 -8.42
C THR A 95 -9.31 -2.51 -9.03
N PHE A 96 -8.73 -2.46 -10.23
CA PHE A 96 -8.09 -3.58 -10.88
C PHE A 96 -6.75 -3.11 -11.45
N GLU A 97 -5.67 -3.83 -11.15
CA GLU A 97 -4.32 -3.53 -11.63
C GLU A 97 -3.74 -4.73 -12.36
N ASP A 98 -3.41 -4.55 -13.64
CA ASP A 98 -2.65 -5.49 -14.43
C ASP A 98 -1.18 -5.05 -14.47
N LEU A 99 -0.34 -5.76 -13.71
CA LEU A 99 1.08 -5.44 -13.61
C LEU A 99 1.82 -5.60 -14.93
N SER A 100 1.41 -6.57 -15.76
CA SER A 100 2.07 -6.89 -17.01
C SER A 100 1.70 -5.93 -18.14
N ALA A 101 0.43 -5.53 -18.20
CA ALA A 101 -0.08 -4.56 -19.14
C ALA A 101 0.12 -3.11 -18.66
N LYS A 102 0.53 -2.91 -17.40
CA LYS A 102 0.67 -1.60 -16.76
C LYS A 102 -0.61 -0.78 -16.87
N GLN A 103 -1.72 -1.42 -16.55
CA GLN A 103 -3.07 -0.84 -16.61
C GLN A 103 -3.70 -0.84 -15.23
N PHE A 104 -4.48 0.19 -14.98
CA PHE A 104 -5.18 0.38 -13.72
C PHE A 104 -6.59 0.91 -13.98
N HIS A 105 -7.59 0.18 -13.53
CA HIS A 105 -8.99 0.60 -13.54
C HIS A 105 -9.42 0.98 -12.12
N PHE A 106 -10.22 2.03 -11.97
CA PHE A 106 -10.70 2.47 -10.67
C PHE A 106 -12.14 2.98 -10.71
N GLU A 107 -12.87 2.70 -9.65
CA GLU A 107 -14.19 3.22 -9.35
C GLU A 107 -14.22 3.63 -7.88
N THR A 108 -14.44 4.91 -7.60
CA THR A 108 -14.52 5.45 -6.24
C THR A 108 -15.85 6.16 -6.05
N LYS A 109 -16.52 5.89 -4.93
CA LYS A 109 -17.75 6.54 -4.50
C LYS A 109 -17.62 6.99 -3.06
N SER A 110 -18.12 8.19 -2.77
CA SER A 110 -18.25 8.68 -1.40
C SER A 110 -19.68 9.10 -1.11
N PHE A 111 -20.14 8.80 0.08
CA PHE A 111 -21.46 9.13 0.57
C PHE A 111 -21.35 9.81 1.94
N THR A 112 -22.21 10.78 2.20
CA THR A 112 -22.45 11.35 3.52
C THR A 112 -23.93 11.19 3.84
N ASP A 113 -24.23 10.55 4.99
CA ASP A 113 -25.60 10.27 5.43
C ASP A 113 -26.46 9.61 4.33
N GLU A 114 -25.89 8.60 3.65
CA GLU A 114 -26.47 7.82 2.54
C GLU A 114 -26.65 8.61 1.23
N GLN A 115 -26.30 9.90 1.20
CA GLN A 115 -26.34 10.69 -0.03
C GLN A 115 -25.01 10.60 -0.77
N LEU A 116 -25.08 10.36 -2.08
CA LEU A 116 -23.88 10.31 -2.94
C LEU A 116 -23.29 11.72 -3.08
N ASP A 117 -22.10 11.91 -2.55
CA ASP A 117 -21.34 13.16 -2.69
C ASP A 117 -20.51 13.18 -3.96
N LYS A 118 -19.88 12.02 -4.27
CA LYS A 118 -18.91 11.94 -5.35
C LYS A 118 -18.88 10.52 -5.96
N SER A 119 -18.72 10.46 -7.27
CA SER A 119 -18.45 9.22 -8.00
C SER A 119 -17.43 9.51 -9.10
N VAL A 120 -16.33 8.77 -9.10
CA VAL A 120 -15.25 8.89 -10.09
C VAL A 120 -14.95 7.49 -10.62
N THR A 121 -14.85 7.38 -11.94
CA THR A 121 -14.47 6.12 -12.62
C THR A 121 -13.51 6.46 -13.73
N GLY A 122 -12.49 5.65 -13.91
CA GLY A 122 -11.51 5.85 -14.97
C GLY A 122 -10.60 4.64 -15.19
N ASP A 123 -9.85 4.76 -16.27
CA ASP A 123 -8.81 3.83 -16.67
C ASP A 123 -7.49 4.60 -16.77
N ALA A 124 -6.41 4.01 -16.30
CA ALA A 124 -5.08 4.59 -16.39
C ALA A 124 -4.10 3.59 -17.00
N SER A 125 -3.13 4.10 -17.75
CA SER A 125 -2.07 3.29 -18.34
C SER A 125 -0.72 3.98 -18.17
N GLU A 126 0.30 3.21 -17.75
CA GLU A 126 1.67 3.69 -17.68
C GLU A 126 2.35 3.56 -19.04
N GLY A 127 2.92 4.66 -19.53
CA GLY A 127 3.69 4.73 -20.78
C GLY A 127 5.07 5.35 -20.54
N GLU A 128 5.83 5.55 -21.62
CA GLU A 128 7.19 6.11 -21.57
C GLU A 128 7.23 7.55 -21.01
N SER A 129 6.17 8.33 -21.23
CA SER A 129 6.09 9.76 -20.82
C SER A 129 5.40 9.98 -19.46
N GLY A 130 4.86 8.95 -18.85
CA GLY A 130 4.11 9.04 -17.60
C GLY A 130 2.85 8.19 -17.61
N VAL A 131 1.86 8.58 -16.84
CA VAL A 131 0.56 7.90 -16.74
C VAL A 131 -0.49 8.71 -17.49
N LYS A 132 -1.21 8.04 -18.40
CA LYS A 132 -2.38 8.59 -19.07
C LYS A 132 -3.63 8.07 -18.38
N VAL A 133 -4.51 8.99 -17.98
CA VAL A 133 -5.78 8.68 -17.31
C VAL A 133 -6.94 9.06 -18.22
N GLU A 134 -7.89 8.16 -18.39
CA GLU A 134 -9.15 8.38 -19.11
C GLU A 134 -10.29 8.34 -18.10
N LEU A 135 -10.78 9.53 -17.70
CA LEU A 135 -11.92 9.65 -16.80
C LEU A 135 -13.21 9.42 -17.56
N GLN A 136 -14.14 8.69 -16.94
CA GLN A 136 -15.43 8.33 -17.54
C GLN A 136 -16.56 9.25 -17.05
N GLY A 137 -17.73 9.20 -17.75
CA GLY A 137 -18.96 9.91 -17.37
C GLY A 137 -19.19 11.22 -18.13
N ALA A 138 -20.14 12.04 -17.65
CA ALA A 138 -20.59 13.26 -18.34
C ALA A 138 -19.48 14.32 -18.50
N ASN A 139 -18.47 14.31 -17.61
CA ASN A 139 -17.29 15.18 -17.65
C ASN A 139 -16.03 14.38 -17.99
N GLY A 140 -16.18 13.32 -18.79
CA GLY A 140 -15.07 12.48 -19.21
C GLY A 140 -13.99 13.29 -19.90
N ARG A 141 -12.73 13.04 -19.51
CA ARG A 141 -11.55 13.73 -20.05
C ARG A 141 -10.31 12.86 -19.93
N GLU A 142 -9.33 13.18 -20.74
CA GLU A 142 -8.00 12.63 -20.61
C GLU A 142 -7.13 13.55 -19.72
N VAL A 143 -6.26 12.95 -18.93
CA VAL A 143 -5.30 13.63 -18.08
C VAL A 143 -3.93 12.95 -18.23
N ASP A 144 -2.90 13.72 -18.50
CA ASP A 144 -1.52 13.24 -18.51
C ASP A 144 -0.87 13.57 -17.17
N LEU A 145 -0.33 12.55 -16.50
CA LEU A 145 0.34 12.65 -15.21
C LEU A 145 1.82 12.26 -15.34
N PRO A 146 2.70 12.76 -14.46
CA PRO A 146 4.05 12.25 -14.36
C PRO A 146 4.08 10.74 -14.13
N ALA A 147 5.22 10.11 -14.39
CA ALA A 147 5.43 8.69 -14.08
C ALA A 147 5.08 8.40 -12.62
N SER A 148 4.19 7.44 -12.41
CA SER A 148 3.61 7.14 -11.10
C SER A 148 3.34 5.64 -11.01
N ALA A 149 3.60 5.05 -9.86
CA ALA A 149 3.21 3.67 -9.56
C ALA A 149 1.70 3.58 -9.29
N PHE A 150 1.11 2.43 -9.59
CA PHE A 150 -0.23 2.08 -9.12
C PHE A 150 -0.16 1.39 -7.75
N PRO A 151 -1.25 1.24 -7.00
CA PRO A 151 -1.22 0.80 -5.60
C PRO A 151 -0.54 -0.55 -5.36
N THR A 152 -0.80 -1.57 -6.19
CA THR A 152 -0.16 -2.89 -6.04
C THR A 152 1.32 -2.83 -6.40
N SER A 153 1.68 -2.13 -7.48
CA SER A 153 3.07 -1.89 -7.87
C SER A 153 3.82 -1.15 -6.75
N HIS A 154 3.24 -0.12 -6.15
CA HIS A 154 3.83 0.59 -5.02
C HIS A 154 4.05 -0.32 -3.79
N MET A 155 3.07 -1.18 -3.47
CA MET A 155 3.21 -2.16 -2.38
C MET A 155 4.39 -3.12 -2.65
N LEU A 156 4.53 -3.59 -3.89
CA LEU A 156 5.66 -4.44 -4.29
C LEU A 156 7.00 -3.71 -4.19
N ASP A 157 7.04 -2.44 -4.56
CA ASP A 157 8.23 -1.60 -4.40
C ASP A 157 8.62 -1.48 -2.92
N ILE A 158 7.67 -1.24 -2.02
CA ILE A 158 7.93 -1.19 -0.57
C ILE A 158 8.53 -2.50 -0.09
N ILE A 159 7.94 -3.64 -0.45
CA ILE A 159 8.43 -4.96 -0.06
C ILE A 159 9.84 -5.19 -0.61
N GLN A 160 10.10 -4.85 -1.86
CA GLN A 160 11.41 -5.00 -2.48
C GLN A 160 12.47 -4.12 -1.80
N GLN A 161 12.16 -2.83 -1.54
CA GLN A 161 13.06 -1.93 -0.83
C GLN A 161 13.37 -2.44 0.59
N ALA A 162 12.34 -2.98 1.29
CA ALA A 162 12.50 -3.57 2.62
C ALA A 162 13.47 -4.78 2.59
N LYS A 163 13.33 -5.66 1.61
CA LYS A 163 14.21 -6.84 1.41
C LYS A 163 15.64 -6.43 1.06
N ASP A 164 15.79 -5.34 0.30
CA ASP A 164 17.10 -4.77 -0.06
C ASP A 164 17.71 -3.95 1.08
N ASN A 165 17.08 -3.92 2.27
CA ASN A 165 17.48 -3.11 3.43
C ASN A 165 17.53 -1.59 3.14
N LYS A 166 16.86 -1.12 2.13
CA LYS A 166 16.67 0.31 1.91
C LYS A 166 15.58 0.82 2.86
N ARG A 167 15.79 2.01 3.42
CA ARG A 167 14.98 2.52 4.52
C ARG A 167 14.12 3.71 4.15
N ILE A 168 14.47 4.41 3.10
CA ILE A 168 13.77 5.61 2.66
C ILE A 168 13.78 5.62 1.14
N PHE A 169 12.64 5.88 0.53
CA PHE A 169 12.54 6.17 -0.89
C PHE A 169 11.32 7.04 -1.18
N GLU A 170 11.34 7.69 -2.32
CA GLU A 170 10.26 8.53 -2.83
C GLU A 170 9.76 7.99 -4.16
N THR A 171 8.47 8.06 -4.36
CA THR A 171 7.83 7.75 -5.64
C THR A 171 6.52 8.53 -5.76
N ARG A 172 5.99 8.63 -6.98
CA ARG A 172 4.62 9.11 -7.17
C ARG A 172 3.68 7.92 -7.20
N VAL A 173 2.49 8.09 -6.65
CA VAL A 173 1.43 7.08 -6.65
C VAL A 173 0.17 7.68 -7.23
N PHE A 174 -0.41 6.99 -8.19
CA PHE A 174 -1.75 7.27 -8.71
C PHE A 174 -2.68 6.14 -8.27
N ASP A 175 -3.66 6.45 -7.44
CA ASP A 175 -4.59 5.48 -6.86
C ASP A 175 -6.06 5.72 -7.29
N GLY A 176 -6.29 6.69 -8.18
CA GLY A 176 -7.64 7.06 -8.63
C GLY A 176 -8.47 7.79 -7.57
N SER A 177 -7.87 8.20 -6.46
CA SER A 177 -8.54 8.96 -5.41
C SER A 177 -8.90 10.37 -5.86
N GLU A 178 -9.58 11.10 -4.99
CA GLU A 178 -10.07 12.45 -5.24
C GLU A 178 -10.86 12.55 -6.56
N ASN A 179 -10.41 13.33 -7.51
CA ASN A 179 -11.05 13.50 -8.82
C ASN A 179 -10.48 12.54 -9.89
N GLY A 180 -9.55 11.65 -9.53
CA GLY A 180 -8.87 10.77 -10.47
C GLY A 180 -7.95 11.50 -11.45
N ASP A 181 -7.50 12.70 -11.13
CA ASP A 181 -6.77 13.58 -12.03
C ASP A 181 -5.42 14.06 -11.50
N GLN A 182 -4.95 13.47 -10.40
CA GLN A 182 -3.65 13.79 -9.82
C GLN A 182 -2.97 12.59 -9.20
N ALA A 183 -1.65 12.56 -9.25
CA ALA A 183 -0.81 11.65 -8.49
C ALA A 183 -0.25 12.36 -7.26
N LEU A 184 -0.03 11.62 -6.18
CA LEU A 184 0.60 12.13 -4.97
C LEU A 184 2.08 11.75 -4.95
N LEU A 185 2.95 12.66 -4.58
CA LEU A 185 4.32 12.32 -4.23
C LEU A 185 4.30 11.63 -2.86
N THR A 186 5.00 10.50 -2.75
CA THR A 186 5.12 9.78 -1.49
C THR A 186 6.56 9.72 -1.02
N SER A 187 6.75 9.90 0.29
CA SER A 187 8.00 9.60 0.97
C SER A 187 7.74 8.43 1.94
N THR A 188 8.40 7.31 1.67
CA THR A 188 8.21 6.06 2.41
C THR A 188 9.41 5.79 3.31
N VAL A 189 9.13 5.55 4.59
CA VAL A 189 10.13 5.13 5.59
C VAL A 189 9.83 3.70 6.00
N ILE A 190 10.83 2.83 5.93
CA ILE A 190 10.71 1.40 6.26
C ILE A 190 11.59 1.10 7.47
N GLY A 191 11.01 0.60 8.55
CA GLY A 191 11.70 0.13 9.74
C GLY A 191 12.50 -1.16 9.49
N LYS A 192 13.25 -1.61 10.48
CA LYS A 192 13.86 -2.95 10.44
C LYS A 192 12.78 -4.01 10.56
N ALA A 193 13.07 -5.20 10.02
CA ALA A 193 12.20 -6.34 10.24
C ALA A 193 12.10 -6.65 11.75
N GLU A 194 10.88 -6.81 12.23
CA GLU A 194 10.52 -7.08 13.62
C GLU A 194 9.64 -8.33 13.69
N THR A 195 9.65 -8.99 14.83
CA THR A 195 8.68 -10.05 15.14
C THR A 195 7.67 -9.56 16.17
N PRO A 196 6.44 -10.03 16.14
CA PRO A 196 5.44 -9.65 17.13
C PRO A 196 5.93 -9.90 18.57
N GLU A 197 5.78 -8.88 19.41
CA GLU A 197 6.13 -8.97 20.82
C GLU A 197 5.09 -9.77 21.62
N LYS A 198 5.50 -10.25 22.79
CA LYS A 198 4.57 -10.89 23.72
C LYS A 198 3.57 -9.84 24.24
N GLY A 199 2.30 -10.01 23.89
CA GLY A 199 1.24 -9.07 24.26
C GLY A 199 0.76 -8.18 23.10
N ASP A 200 1.31 -8.34 21.89
CA ASP A 200 0.77 -7.72 20.68
C ASP A 200 -0.64 -8.26 20.40
N THR A 201 -1.64 -7.42 20.71
CA THR A 201 -3.06 -7.81 20.68
C THR A 201 -3.58 -8.09 19.28
N GLU A 202 -2.98 -7.47 18.25
CA GLU A 202 -3.37 -7.66 16.85
C GLU A 202 -2.70 -8.86 16.19
N ALA A 203 -1.57 -9.33 16.73
CA ALA A 203 -0.88 -10.49 16.17
C ALA A 203 -1.81 -11.71 16.11
N GLY A 204 -2.67 -11.89 17.11
CA GLY A 204 -3.64 -13.00 17.13
C GLY A 204 -4.67 -12.91 15.99
N ALA A 205 -5.11 -11.70 15.62
CA ALA A 205 -6.05 -11.48 14.52
C ALA A 205 -5.42 -11.76 13.14
N ALA A 206 -4.08 -11.72 13.03
CA ALA A 206 -3.35 -12.10 11.83
C ALA A 206 -3.32 -13.63 11.57
N GLY A 207 -3.92 -14.46 12.45
CA GLY A 207 -4.09 -15.89 12.25
C GLY A 207 -2.76 -16.64 12.12
N GLU A 208 -2.55 -17.33 11.02
CA GLU A 208 -1.31 -18.07 10.76
C GLU A 208 -0.07 -17.16 10.68
N PHE A 209 -0.24 -15.87 10.41
CA PHE A 209 0.85 -14.89 10.37
C PHE A 209 1.15 -14.25 11.73
N ALA A 210 0.51 -14.72 12.82
CA ALA A 210 0.67 -14.16 14.17
C ALA A 210 2.12 -14.10 14.69
N LYS A 211 3.02 -14.91 14.12
CA LYS A 211 4.44 -14.95 14.49
C LYS A 211 5.37 -14.57 13.33
N THR A 212 4.82 -14.20 12.19
CA THR A 212 5.58 -13.85 11.00
C THR A 212 6.26 -12.49 11.19
N PRO A 213 7.51 -12.32 10.78
CA PRO A 213 8.16 -11.02 10.76
C PRO A 213 7.41 -10.01 9.88
N TYR A 214 7.48 -8.74 10.26
CA TYR A 214 6.89 -7.62 9.52
C TYR A 214 7.86 -6.44 9.48
N TRP A 215 7.62 -5.49 8.60
CA TRP A 215 8.29 -4.20 8.59
C TRP A 215 7.33 -3.11 9.07
N PRO A 216 7.72 -2.27 10.06
CA PRO A 216 7.04 -1.00 10.29
C PRO A 216 7.24 -0.10 9.07
N VAL A 217 6.17 0.43 8.52
CA VAL A 217 6.19 1.30 7.34
C VAL A 217 5.42 2.58 7.66
N THR A 218 5.96 3.71 7.26
CA THR A 218 5.26 5.00 7.28
C THR A 218 5.38 5.63 5.90
N ILE A 219 4.26 6.07 5.35
CA ILE A 219 4.17 6.75 4.06
C ILE A 219 3.57 8.13 4.31
N ALA A 220 4.30 9.18 3.93
CA ALA A 220 3.79 10.54 3.88
C ALA A 220 3.40 10.87 2.43
N TYR A 221 2.21 11.43 2.24
CA TYR A 221 1.63 11.76 0.94
C TYR A 221 1.57 13.28 0.78
N PHE A 222 2.04 13.78 -0.35
CA PHE A 222 2.14 15.21 -0.66
C PHE A 222 1.45 15.53 -1.97
N ASN A 223 0.81 16.70 -2.05
CA ASN A 223 0.36 17.23 -3.33
C ASN A 223 1.59 17.58 -4.19
N ASP A 224 1.68 16.98 -5.38
CA ASP A 224 2.75 17.28 -6.32
C ASP A 224 2.60 18.71 -6.86
N GLY A 225 3.66 19.49 -6.82
CA GLY A 225 3.68 20.87 -7.31
C GLY A 225 3.26 21.96 -6.30
N ALA A 226 3.03 21.64 -5.03
CA ALA A 226 2.86 22.66 -4.01
C ALA A 226 4.12 23.51 -3.86
N ALA A 227 4.01 24.83 -4.05
CA ALA A 227 5.12 25.74 -3.87
C ALA A 227 5.37 25.96 -2.37
N GLY A 228 6.63 25.87 -1.93
CA GLY A 228 7.04 26.10 -0.54
C GLY A 228 7.54 24.84 0.16
N ASP A 229 7.39 24.80 1.47
CA ASP A 229 7.71 23.62 2.30
C ASP A 229 6.43 22.78 2.44
N PRO A 230 6.26 21.73 1.63
CA PRO A 230 5.00 21.02 1.56
C PRO A 230 4.77 20.20 2.85
N MET A 231 3.65 20.50 3.51
CA MET A 231 3.14 19.59 4.54
C MET A 231 2.46 18.39 3.87
N PRO A 232 2.60 17.18 4.42
CA PRO A 232 1.87 16.04 3.89
C PRO A 232 0.36 16.27 4.01
N VAL A 233 -0.39 15.86 2.99
CA VAL A 233 -1.85 15.89 3.01
C VAL A 233 -2.40 14.83 3.95
N TYR A 234 -1.69 13.69 4.08
CA TYR A 234 -1.89 12.71 5.13
C TYR A 234 -0.67 11.80 5.28
N ASN A 235 -0.59 11.11 6.42
CA ASN A 235 0.40 10.07 6.68
C ASN A 235 -0.32 8.75 6.98
N MET A 236 0.25 7.65 6.53
CA MET A 236 -0.21 6.32 6.88
C MET A 236 0.94 5.51 7.47
N SER A 237 0.73 4.89 8.63
CA SER A 237 1.68 3.96 9.23
C SER A 237 1.03 2.61 9.43
N PHE A 238 1.79 1.54 9.23
CA PHE A 238 1.30 0.16 9.39
C PHE A 238 2.46 -0.83 9.56
N LYS A 239 2.13 -2.02 10.02
CA LYS A 239 3.00 -3.19 10.00
C LYS A 239 2.72 -3.99 8.73
N LEU A 240 3.73 -4.13 7.86
CA LEU A 240 3.64 -4.79 6.56
C LEU A 240 4.28 -6.17 6.61
N TYR A 241 3.54 -7.20 6.25
CA TYR A 241 4.07 -8.54 6.00
C TYR A 241 4.54 -8.69 4.54
N GLU A 242 5.49 -9.61 4.30
CA GLU A 242 6.02 -9.87 2.96
C GLU A 242 4.94 -10.29 1.94
N ASN A 243 3.83 -10.82 2.42
CA ASN A 243 2.70 -11.26 1.61
C ASN A 243 1.65 -10.17 1.32
N GLY A 244 1.95 -8.91 1.65
CA GLY A 244 1.08 -7.75 1.39
C GLY A 244 0.01 -7.51 2.46
N ILE A 245 -0.14 -8.39 3.44
CA ILE A 245 -1.07 -8.17 4.55
C ILE A 245 -0.54 -7.05 5.44
N THR A 246 -1.45 -6.20 5.93
CA THR A 246 -1.12 -5.10 6.83
C THR A 246 -1.92 -5.18 8.13
N ARG A 247 -1.41 -4.57 9.21
CA ARG A 247 -2.10 -4.40 10.48
C ARG A 247 -1.55 -3.20 11.26
N ASP A 248 -2.17 -2.86 12.37
CA ASP A 248 -1.73 -1.78 13.26
C ASP A 248 -1.65 -0.44 12.50
N LEU A 249 -2.79 -0.06 11.92
CA LEU A 249 -2.87 1.11 11.05
C LEU A 249 -2.94 2.39 11.88
N THR A 250 -2.26 3.43 11.43
CA THR A 250 -2.51 4.82 11.85
C THR A 250 -2.65 5.67 10.60
N MET A 251 -3.73 6.44 10.53
CA MET A 251 -4.00 7.38 9.44
C MET A 251 -4.08 8.78 10.05
N ASP A 252 -3.14 9.65 9.68
CA ASP A 252 -3.01 11.00 10.21
C ASP A 252 -3.27 12.02 9.11
N TYR A 253 -4.32 12.80 9.27
CA TYR A 253 -4.79 13.83 8.34
C TYR A 253 -4.39 15.25 8.79
N GLY A 254 -3.47 15.37 9.75
CA GLY A 254 -3.00 16.64 10.28
C GLY A 254 -3.90 17.20 11.39
N ASP A 255 -5.16 17.45 11.13
CA ASP A 255 -6.10 17.96 12.13
C ASP A 255 -6.72 16.85 13.01
N PHE A 256 -6.69 15.62 12.56
CA PHE A 256 -7.08 14.45 13.34
C PHE A 256 -6.34 13.19 12.87
N SER A 257 -6.28 12.19 13.71
CA SER A 257 -5.75 10.88 13.36
C SER A 257 -6.65 9.74 13.83
N LEU A 258 -6.62 8.65 13.07
CA LEU A 258 -7.34 7.41 13.37
C LEU A 258 -6.33 6.29 13.62
N GLU A 259 -6.66 5.40 14.53
CA GLU A 259 -6.03 4.09 14.60
C GLU A 259 -6.98 3.02 14.08
N GLY A 260 -6.44 2.05 13.35
CA GLY A 260 -7.15 0.92 12.78
C GLY A 260 -6.57 -0.39 13.26
N SER A 261 -7.35 -1.10 14.08
CA SER A 261 -6.95 -2.41 14.61
C SER A 261 -7.50 -3.54 13.77
N LEU A 262 -6.63 -4.43 13.30
CA LEU A 262 -7.04 -5.65 12.60
C LEU A 262 -7.85 -6.54 13.55
N VAL A 263 -9.13 -6.79 13.22
CA VAL A 263 -10.02 -7.62 14.04
C VAL A 263 -10.36 -8.95 13.38
N LYS A 264 -10.23 -9.05 12.06
CA LYS A 264 -10.44 -10.28 11.31
C LYS A 264 -9.58 -10.31 10.06
N LEU A 265 -8.91 -11.43 9.85
CA LEU A 265 -8.24 -11.77 8.61
C LEU A 265 -8.83 -13.07 8.07
N GLU A 266 -9.21 -13.07 6.80
CA GLU A 266 -9.72 -14.22 6.09
C GLU A 266 -8.91 -14.41 4.79
N LEU A 267 -8.25 -15.54 4.65
CA LEU A 267 -7.53 -15.86 3.42
C LEU A 267 -8.54 -16.32 2.37
N LEU A 268 -8.48 -15.72 1.21
CA LEU A 268 -9.35 -16.07 0.10
C LEU A 268 -8.71 -17.21 -0.70
N LYS A 269 -9.55 -18.05 -1.29
CA LYS A 269 -9.04 -19.12 -2.15
C LYS A 269 -8.44 -18.48 -3.41
N THR A 270 -7.18 -18.73 -3.64
CA THR A 270 -6.57 -18.44 -4.95
C THR A 270 -7.36 -19.22 -6.00
N GLN A 271 -7.91 -18.56 -7.00
CA GLN A 271 -8.28 -19.27 -8.23
C GLN A 271 -6.99 -19.93 -8.71
N GLN A 272 -7.06 -21.20 -9.10
CA GLN A 272 -5.89 -21.97 -9.54
C GLN A 272 -5.03 -21.08 -10.44
N ASP A 273 -3.80 -20.84 -9.99
CA ASP A 273 -2.90 -19.89 -10.64
C ASP A 273 -2.69 -20.31 -12.11
N PRO A 274 -3.22 -19.57 -13.09
CA PRO A 274 -3.02 -19.87 -14.48
C PRO A 274 -1.59 -19.53 -14.94
N CYS A 275 -0.76 -19.01 -14.04
CA CYS A 275 0.62 -18.68 -14.34
C CYS A 275 1.40 -19.94 -14.72
N PRO A 276 2.00 -20.00 -15.90
CA PRO A 276 2.93 -21.07 -16.24
C PRO A 276 4.06 -21.08 -15.21
N ALA A 277 4.47 -22.29 -14.80
CA ALA A 277 5.64 -22.44 -13.93
C ALA A 277 6.83 -21.75 -14.61
N VAL A 278 7.53 -20.87 -13.87
CA VAL A 278 8.78 -20.27 -14.39
C VAL A 278 9.76 -21.42 -14.59
N PRO A 279 10.31 -21.63 -15.81
CA PRO A 279 11.36 -22.60 -16.00
C PRO A 279 12.57 -22.23 -15.13
N HIS A 280 13.05 -23.16 -14.32
CA HIS A 280 14.25 -23.02 -13.49
C HIS A 280 15.51 -22.98 -14.34
#